data_64c6797dcee1a0de570a9c6af6398f40
#
_entry.id   64c6797dcee1a0de570a9c6af6398f40
#
_cell.length_a   1.000
_cell.length_b   1.000
_cell.length_c   1.000
_cell.angle_alpha   90.00
_cell.angle_beta   90.00
_cell.angle_gamma   90.00
#
_symmetry.space_group_name_H-M   'P 1'
#
loop_
_entity.id
_entity.type
_entity.pdbx_description
1 polymer ?
#
loop_
_entity_poly.entity_id
_entity_poly.type
_entity_poly.pdbx_seq_one_letter_code
_entity_poly.pdbx_strand_id
1 'polypeptide(L)'
;MKYFWSIVYSFLFLPLFWLAARVFSLFNNKLKAGFKGRKDLFKYLNAKILTLDNSKKNIIIHCASLGEFEQAKPIIDELDKTGKYNFIISFFSPSGFNHSKIDTPLRSKIIKTYLPYDSPPAVNKFIDVTNPAAVIFIKYDLWMNLLKELKSRGIFTMVVNSAFDIRRFKWKFPVSLSYKKSIYDYADVIGVTDEEDKLHFRKLLRGTEREIEVFGDTKYERISKAKEVSSDKALINGKVLTDKNVFVVGSSWDKDDDVIFPVIDKISSNGLSEELSLVTILAPHEPTEDTLEHIEYDIHEKYPHIKSIRYSELNKYAGENLIIIDCIGILMGLYKYAHV
;
A
#
# COMPACT_ATOMS: atom_id res chain seq x y z
N MET A 1 24.06 -12.43 -16.42
CA MET A 1 22.90 -11.56 -16.70
C MET A 1 22.65 -10.52 -15.61
N LYS A 2 22.78 -10.81 -14.32
CA LYS A 2 22.59 -9.83 -13.22
C LYS A 2 23.45 -8.57 -13.39
N TYR A 3 24.75 -8.72 -13.63
CA TYR A 3 25.67 -7.58 -13.82
C TYR A 3 25.28 -6.70 -15.00
N PHE A 4 24.85 -7.30 -16.12
CA PHE A 4 24.34 -6.57 -17.27
C PHE A 4 23.15 -5.68 -16.89
N TRP A 5 22.12 -6.26 -16.23
CA TRP A 5 20.96 -5.50 -15.81
C TRP A 5 21.27 -4.43 -14.77
N SER A 6 22.21 -4.70 -13.85
CA SER A 6 22.67 -3.70 -12.89
C SER A 6 23.33 -2.49 -13.56
N ILE A 7 24.11 -2.71 -14.64
CA ILE A 7 24.71 -1.62 -15.42
C ILE A 7 23.64 -0.85 -16.19
N VAL A 8 22.80 -1.54 -16.95
CA VAL A 8 21.71 -0.91 -17.73
C VAL A 8 20.78 -0.12 -16.82
N TYR A 9 20.44 -0.69 -15.67
CA TYR A 9 19.59 -0.01 -14.68
C TYR A 9 20.24 1.26 -14.14
N SER A 10 21.49 1.17 -13.68
CA SER A 10 22.17 2.29 -12.99
C SER A 10 22.56 3.42 -13.93
N PHE A 11 22.97 3.11 -15.16
CA PHE A 11 23.52 4.11 -16.09
C PHE A 11 22.53 4.59 -17.15
N LEU A 12 21.48 3.81 -17.45
CA LEU A 12 20.48 4.18 -18.45
C LEU A 12 19.11 4.40 -17.83
N PHE A 13 18.53 3.37 -17.20
CA PHE A 13 17.17 3.45 -16.71
C PHE A 13 17.01 4.47 -15.57
N LEU A 14 17.85 4.40 -14.55
CA LEU A 14 17.75 5.24 -13.37
C LEU A 14 17.91 6.75 -13.67
N PRO A 15 18.91 7.20 -14.43
CA PRO A 15 19.03 8.61 -14.80
C PRO A 15 17.85 9.11 -15.63
N LEU A 16 17.37 8.31 -16.62
CA LEU A 16 16.21 8.68 -17.43
C LEU A 16 14.93 8.74 -16.59
N PHE A 17 14.73 7.76 -15.70
CA PHE A 17 13.59 7.75 -14.77
C PHE A 17 13.57 9.00 -13.88
N TRP A 18 14.70 9.37 -13.28
CA TRP A 18 14.77 10.54 -12.41
C TRP A 18 14.67 11.86 -13.17
N LEU A 19 15.21 11.93 -14.38
CA LEU A 19 15.02 13.09 -15.25
C LEU A 19 13.53 13.27 -15.59
N ALA A 20 12.87 12.21 -16.04
CA ALA A 20 11.44 12.23 -16.32
C ALA A 20 10.64 12.60 -15.07
N ALA A 21 10.90 11.92 -13.92
CA ALA A 21 10.22 12.23 -12.67
C ALA A 21 10.42 13.69 -12.24
N ARG A 22 11.61 14.27 -12.48
CA ARG A 22 11.91 15.67 -12.19
C ARG A 22 11.08 16.63 -13.07
N VAL A 23 10.98 16.35 -14.36
CA VAL A 23 10.15 17.13 -15.29
C VAL A 23 8.67 17.02 -14.90
N PHE A 24 8.16 15.82 -14.69
CA PHE A 24 6.78 15.61 -14.28
C PHE A 24 6.45 16.23 -12.92
N SER A 25 7.44 16.37 -12.03
CA SER A 25 7.23 17.02 -10.73
C SER A 25 6.87 18.52 -10.82
N LEU A 26 7.08 19.15 -11.97
CA LEU A 26 6.64 20.53 -12.23
C LEU A 26 5.11 20.61 -12.33
N PHE A 27 4.47 19.55 -12.78
CA PHE A 27 3.03 19.47 -13.04
C PHE A 27 2.28 18.57 -12.04
N ASN A 28 3.01 17.80 -11.19
CA ASN A 28 2.41 16.84 -10.27
C ASN A 28 2.84 17.11 -8.83
N ASN A 29 1.89 17.55 -8.01
CA ASN A 29 2.13 17.90 -6.61
C ASN A 29 2.61 16.73 -5.76
N LYS A 30 2.20 15.47 -6.05
CA LYS A 30 2.65 14.28 -5.32
C LYS A 30 4.15 14.02 -5.57
N LEU A 31 4.58 14.10 -6.82
CA LEU A 31 6.00 13.96 -7.17
C LEU A 31 6.83 15.08 -6.54
N LYS A 32 6.35 16.33 -6.62
CA LYS A 32 7.00 17.49 -5.98
C LYS A 32 7.15 17.30 -4.47
N ALA A 33 6.12 16.82 -3.79
CA ALA A 33 6.17 16.49 -2.37
C ALA A 33 7.17 15.37 -2.06
N GLY A 34 7.24 14.33 -2.91
CA GLY A 34 8.21 13.25 -2.79
C GLY A 34 9.67 13.71 -2.89
N PHE A 35 9.95 14.66 -3.81
CA PHE A 35 11.28 15.29 -3.92
C PHE A 35 11.59 16.15 -2.69
N LYS A 36 10.63 16.96 -2.24
CA LYS A 36 10.79 17.82 -1.05
C LYS A 36 11.05 16.98 0.21
N GLY A 37 10.33 15.88 0.40
CA GLY A 37 10.49 14.99 1.56
C GLY A 37 11.87 14.31 1.65
N ARG A 38 12.59 14.19 0.52
CA ARG A 38 13.94 13.59 0.47
C ARG A 38 15.09 14.60 0.59
N LYS A 39 14.80 15.92 0.58
CA LYS A 39 15.83 16.97 0.54
C LYS A 39 16.81 16.85 1.71
N ASP A 40 16.30 16.64 2.92
CA ASP A 40 17.09 16.57 4.15
C ASP A 40 17.08 15.15 4.77
N LEU A 41 16.85 14.13 3.93
CA LEU A 41 16.68 12.75 4.36
C LEU A 41 17.75 12.27 5.34
N PHE A 42 19.00 12.42 4.98
CA PHE A 42 20.10 11.90 5.79
C PHE A 42 20.33 12.69 7.06
N LYS A 43 20.06 14.01 7.06
CA LYS A 43 20.09 14.82 8.28
C LYS A 43 19.02 14.36 9.26
N TYR A 44 17.80 14.15 8.75
CA TYR A 44 16.67 13.62 9.52
C TYR A 44 16.99 12.23 10.06
N LEU A 45 17.46 11.32 9.18
CA LEU A 45 17.73 9.93 9.52
C LEU A 45 18.82 9.80 10.60
N ASN A 46 19.94 10.55 10.47
CA ASN A 46 21.00 10.57 11.47
C ASN A 46 20.48 10.98 12.86
N ALA A 47 19.62 12.00 12.92
CA ALA A 47 19.03 12.43 14.20
C ALA A 47 18.06 11.36 14.77
N LYS A 48 17.28 10.70 13.91
CA LYS A 48 16.29 9.71 14.35
C LYS A 48 16.91 8.38 14.77
N ILE A 49 17.98 7.94 14.10
CA ILE A 49 18.68 6.68 14.45
C ILE A 49 19.18 6.72 15.90
N LEU A 50 19.61 7.89 16.37
CA LEU A 50 20.06 8.06 17.76
C LEU A 50 18.96 7.84 18.82
N THR A 51 17.69 7.82 18.40
CA THR A 51 16.55 7.55 19.31
C THR A 51 16.22 6.06 19.42
N LEU A 52 16.83 5.21 18.59
CA LEU A 52 16.64 3.77 18.64
C LEU A 52 17.36 3.15 19.86
N ASP A 53 16.92 1.96 20.21
CA ASP A 53 17.55 1.18 21.29
C ASP A 53 18.78 0.45 20.73
N ASN A 54 19.96 0.85 21.15
CA ASN A 54 21.23 0.29 20.68
C ASN A 54 21.45 -1.18 21.07
N SER A 55 20.67 -1.71 22.01
CA SER A 55 20.72 -3.14 22.38
C SER A 55 19.96 -4.03 21.40
N LYS A 56 19.14 -3.44 20.52
CA LYS A 56 18.27 -4.14 19.56
C LYS A 56 18.81 -4.04 18.13
N LYS A 57 18.48 -5.04 17.33
CA LYS A 57 18.81 -5.04 15.90
C LYS A 57 17.80 -4.21 15.11
N ASN A 58 18.26 -3.48 14.12
CA ASN A 58 17.38 -2.70 13.24
C ASN A 58 16.85 -3.57 12.12
N ILE A 59 15.54 -3.53 11.88
CA ILE A 59 14.90 -4.12 10.71
C ILE A 59 14.30 -2.99 9.88
N ILE A 60 14.62 -2.94 8.58
CA ILE A 60 13.96 -2.07 7.64
C ILE A 60 12.75 -2.81 7.07
N ILE A 61 11.58 -2.15 7.08
CA ILE A 61 10.39 -2.63 6.37
C ILE A 61 10.04 -1.56 5.33
N HIS A 62 10.15 -1.94 4.06
CA HIS A 62 9.88 -1.03 2.95
C HIS A 62 8.46 -1.20 2.42
N CYS A 63 7.73 -0.08 2.39
CA CYS A 63 6.36 0.03 1.90
C CYS A 63 6.29 1.18 0.88
N ALA A 64 5.95 0.92 -0.38
CA ALA A 64 5.83 2.00 -1.36
C ALA A 64 4.69 2.97 -1.02
N SER A 65 3.61 2.47 -0.43
CA SER A 65 2.36 3.19 -0.19
C SER A 65 1.77 2.94 1.20
N LEU A 66 0.70 3.68 1.52
CA LEU A 66 -0.08 3.46 2.74
C LEU A 66 -0.70 2.05 2.78
N GLY A 67 -1.23 1.57 1.63
CA GLY A 67 -1.83 0.23 1.56
C GLY A 67 -0.83 -0.90 1.85
N GLU A 68 0.42 -0.75 1.42
CA GLU A 68 1.49 -1.70 1.76
C GLU A 68 1.92 -1.61 3.23
N PHE A 69 1.89 -0.40 3.80
CA PHE A 69 2.13 -0.24 5.22
C PHE A 69 1.06 -0.95 6.08
N GLU A 70 -0.22 -0.87 5.68
CA GLU A 70 -1.27 -1.63 6.36
C GLU A 70 -1.02 -3.14 6.30
N GLN A 71 -0.48 -3.65 5.19
CA GLN A 71 -0.07 -5.04 5.06
C GLN A 71 1.20 -5.40 5.86
N ALA A 72 2.05 -4.41 6.16
CA ALA A 72 3.23 -4.60 7.00
C ALA A 72 2.90 -4.71 8.49
N LYS A 73 1.78 -4.13 8.95
CA LYS A 73 1.41 -4.09 10.38
C LYS A 73 1.38 -5.46 11.04
N PRO A 74 0.74 -6.52 10.49
CA PRO A 74 0.78 -7.84 11.11
C PRO A 74 2.20 -8.38 11.30
N ILE A 75 3.10 -8.11 10.35
CA ILE A 75 4.50 -8.54 10.42
C ILE A 75 5.22 -7.76 11.52
N ILE A 76 4.98 -6.46 11.62
CA ILE A 76 5.55 -5.61 12.68
C ILE A 76 5.08 -6.10 14.04
N ASP A 77 3.78 -6.36 14.20
CA ASP A 77 3.17 -6.82 15.45
C ASP A 77 3.80 -8.15 15.92
N GLU A 78 3.98 -9.13 15.01
CA GLU A 78 4.59 -10.41 15.35
C GLU A 78 6.07 -10.27 15.73
N LEU A 79 6.83 -9.49 14.98
CA LEU A 79 8.23 -9.26 15.28
C LEU A 79 8.41 -8.46 16.59
N ASP A 80 7.51 -7.53 16.91
CA ASP A 80 7.54 -6.73 18.12
C ASP A 80 7.36 -7.57 19.39
N LYS A 81 6.57 -8.65 19.33
CA LYS A 81 6.40 -9.59 20.45
C LYS A 81 7.73 -10.16 20.94
N THR A 82 8.70 -10.30 20.06
CA THR A 82 10.04 -10.80 20.40
C THR A 82 10.84 -9.84 21.25
N GLY A 83 10.56 -8.54 21.19
CA GLY A 83 11.30 -7.47 21.90
C GLY A 83 12.72 -7.24 21.41
N LYS A 84 13.18 -7.90 20.33
CA LYS A 84 14.59 -7.93 19.88
C LYS A 84 14.96 -6.87 18.85
N TYR A 85 13.96 -6.15 18.30
CA TYR A 85 14.15 -5.32 17.11
C TYR A 85 13.73 -3.87 17.32
N ASN A 86 14.37 -2.96 16.61
CA ASN A 86 13.85 -1.66 16.25
C ASN A 86 13.32 -1.73 14.81
N PHE A 87 12.35 -0.89 14.47
CA PHE A 87 11.82 -0.85 13.12
C PHE A 87 12.09 0.48 12.41
N ILE A 88 12.56 0.40 11.17
CA ILE A 88 12.75 1.53 10.28
C ILE A 88 11.79 1.34 9.12
N ILE A 89 10.68 2.07 9.15
CA ILE A 89 9.66 1.97 8.09
C ILE A 89 10.01 2.96 6.99
N SER A 90 10.39 2.46 5.83
CA SER A 90 10.74 3.30 4.70
C SER A 90 9.61 3.36 3.68
N PHE A 91 9.34 4.56 3.13
CA PHE A 91 8.29 4.83 2.17
C PHE A 91 8.84 5.37 0.86
N PHE A 92 8.20 4.98 -0.25
CA PHE A 92 8.45 5.65 -1.53
C PHE A 92 7.53 6.86 -1.70
N SER A 93 6.23 6.71 -1.44
CA SER A 93 5.22 7.75 -1.66
C SER A 93 5.05 8.70 -0.47
N PRO A 94 4.72 9.99 -0.72
CA PRO A 94 4.36 10.94 0.33
C PRO A 94 3.13 10.53 1.12
N SER A 95 2.13 9.94 0.48
CA SER A 95 0.91 9.48 1.15
C SER A 95 1.20 8.40 2.20
N GLY A 96 2.06 7.43 1.86
CA GLY A 96 2.51 6.42 2.82
C GLY A 96 3.21 7.04 4.02
N PHE A 97 4.16 7.96 3.79
CA PHE A 97 4.90 8.62 4.86
C PHE A 97 4.01 9.48 5.77
N ASN A 98 3.11 10.28 5.18
CA ASN A 98 2.31 11.27 5.93
C ASN A 98 1.15 10.62 6.69
N HIS A 99 0.49 9.63 6.11
CA HIS A 99 -0.76 9.08 6.65
C HIS A 99 -0.58 7.75 7.40
N SER A 100 0.61 7.13 7.36
CA SER A 100 0.86 5.92 8.13
C SER A 100 0.81 6.20 9.64
N LYS A 101 -0.04 5.45 10.34
CA LYS A 101 -0.18 5.51 11.80
C LYS A 101 0.09 4.13 12.39
N ILE A 102 0.72 4.13 13.54
CA ILE A 102 0.90 2.93 14.36
C ILE A 102 -0.16 3.02 15.43
N ASP A 103 -1.14 2.11 15.33
CA ASP A 103 -2.35 2.19 16.13
C ASP A 103 -2.21 1.48 17.49
N THR A 104 -1.19 0.62 17.61
CA THR A 104 -0.91 -0.15 18.82
C THR A 104 0.37 0.31 19.49
N PRO A 105 0.41 0.39 20.83
CA PRO A 105 1.66 0.65 21.53
C PRO A 105 2.61 -0.53 21.33
N LEU A 106 3.75 -0.27 20.71
CA LEU A 106 4.78 -1.27 20.47
C LEU A 106 5.87 -1.21 21.56
N ARG A 107 6.50 -2.37 21.82
CA ARG A 107 7.66 -2.50 22.70
C ARG A 107 8.92 -1.94 22.06
N SER A 108 8.93 -1.94 20.73
CA SER A 108 10.05 -1.53 19.90
C SER A 108 10.00 -0.05 19.56
N LYS A 109 11.17 0.53 19.34
CA LYS A 109 11.27 1.88 18.77
C LYS A 109 11.03 1.82 17.27
N ILE A 110 10.26 2.81 16.78
CA ILE A 110 9.97 2.93 15.35
C ILE A 110 10.36 4.31 14.86
N ILE A 111 11.02 4.34 13.72
CA ILE A 111 11.21 5.55 12.93
C ILE A 111 10.63 5.38 11.53
N LYS A 112 10.04 6.46 11.01
CA LYS A 112 9.58 6.52 9.62
C LYS A 112 10.58 7.33 8.79
N THR A 113 10.82 6.91 7.55
CA THR A 113 11.71 7.61 6.64
C THR A 113 11.25 7.44 5.19
N TYR A 114 11.74 8.29 4.30
CA TYR A 114 11.68 7.99 2.88
C TYR A 114 12.81 7.03 2.48
N LEU A 115 12.56 6.17 1.50
CA LEU A 115 13.64 5.47 0.83
C LEU A 115 14.46 6.51 0.03
N PRO A 116 15.81 6.50 0.07
CA PRO A 116 16.62 7.38 -0.76
C PRO A 116 16.43 7.06 -2.25
N TYR A 117 16.93 7.93 -3.11
CA TYR A 117 17.06 7.60 -4.52
C TYR A 117 17.99 6.40 -4.69
N ASP A 118 17.66 5.48 -5.58
CA ASP A 118 18.39 4.22 -5.75
C ASP A 118 19.74 4.39 -6.46
N SER A 119 20.46 5.48 -6.18
CA SER A 119 21.83 5.67 -6.63
C SER A 119 22.82 4.98 -5.68
N PRO A 120 23.91 4.37 -6.18
CA PRO A 120 24.85 3.66 -5.32
C PRO A 120 25.35 4.46 -4.12
N PRO A 121 25.74 5.77 -4.25
CA PRO A 121 26.16 6.54 -3.08
C PRO A 121 25.07 6.75 -2.04
N ALA A 122 23.82 6.99 -2.47
CA ALA A 122 22.71 7.21 -1.54
C ALA A 122 22.29 5.91 -0.84
N VAL A 123 22.30 4.80 -1.57
CA VAL A 123 22.02 3.46 -1.02
C VAL A 123 23.08 3.07 0.01
N ASN A 124 24.36 3.22 -0.30
CA ASN A 124 25.46 2.92 0.62
C ASN A 124 25.31 3.71 1.92
N LYS A 125 25.12 5.02 1.80
CA LYS A 125 24.92 5.89 2.96
C LYS A 125 23.67 5.51 3.77
N PHE A 126 22.59 5.10 3.11
CA PHE A 126 21.37 4.66 3.79
C PHE A 126 21.60 3.40 4.61
N ILE A 127 22.28 2.40 4.04
CA ILE A 127 22.62 1.17 4.75
C ILE A 127 23.61 1.44 5.89
N ASP A 128 24.62 2.28 5.66
CA ASP A 128 25.59 2.66 6.69
C ASP A 128 24.92 3.33 7.91
N VAL A 129 24.02 4.29 7.65
CA VAL A 129 23.32 5.03 8.72
C VAL A 129 22.31 4.14 9.45
N THR A 130 21.56 3.29 8.73
CA THR A 130 20.50 2.47 9.33
C THR A 130 21.02 1.18 9.94
N ASN A 131 22.18 0.70 9.51
CA ASN A 131 22.82 -0.54 9.94
C ASN A 131 21.80 -1.70 10.13
N PRO A 132 21.08 -2.12 9.07
CA PRO A 132 20.01 -3.09 9.20
C PRO A 132 20.55 -4.51 9.31
N ALA A 133 19.98 -5.31 10.22
CA ALA A 133 20.21 -6.75 10.28
C ALA A 133 19.38 -7.50 9.22
N ALA A 134 18.24 -6.94 8.82
CA ALA A 134 17.38 -7.49 7.77
C ALA A 134 16.58 -6.37 7.10
N VAL A 135 16.16 -6.64 5.85
CA VAL A 135 15.25 -5.78 5.09
C VAL A 135 14.09 -6.60 4.55
N ILE A 136 12.87 -6.16 4.82
CA ILE A 136 11.63 -6.77 4.36
C ILE A 136 10.97 -5.81 3.38
N PHE A 137 10.75 -6.25 2.16
CA PHE A 137 10.02 -5.52 1.13
C PHE A 137 8.57 -6.00 1.07
N ILE A 138 7.62 -5.08 1.06
CA ILE A 138 6.21 -5.41 0.88
C ILE A 138 5.87 -5.30 -0.61
N LYS A 139 5.45 -6.39 -1.23
CA LYS A 139 5.05 -6.51 -2.64
C LYS A 139 6.16 -6.29 -3.67
N TYR A 140 6.10 -5.17 -4.42
CA TYR A 140 6.76 -5.08 -5.73
C TYR A 140 7.76 -3.93 -5.85
N ASP A 141 7.86 -3.07 -4.86
CA ASP A 141 8.72 -1.88 -4.94
C ASP A 141 10.18 -2.24 -4.64
N LEU A 142 10.77 -2.94 -5.60
CA LEU A 142 12.12 -3.51 -5.52
C LEU A 142 13.11 -2.64 -6.30
N TRP A 143 14.14 -2.17 -5.62
CA TRP A 143 15.16 -1.26 -6.14
C TRP A 143 16.49 -1.98 -6.32
N MET A 144 16.99 -2.05 -7.56
CA MET A 144 18.09 -2.95 -7.94
C MET A 144 19.40 -2.63 -7.21
N ASN A 145 19.77 -1.35 -7.08
CA ASN A 145 21.01 -0.99 -6.40
C ASN A 145 20.94 -1.27 -4.91
N LEU A 146 19.79 -1.00 -4.29
CA LEU A 146 19.55 -1.34 -2.88
C LEU A 146 19.67 -2.86 -2.65
N LEU A 147 18.95 -3.66 -3.40
CA LEU A 147 18.99 -5.12 -3.29
C LEU A 147 20.39 -5.69 -3.53
N LYS A 148 21.09 -5.17 -4.55
CA LYS A 148 22.46 -5.56 -4.86
C LYS A 148 23.40 -5.27 -3.69
N GLU A 149 23.29 -4.08 -3.11
CA GLU A 149 24.17 -3.67 -2.00
C GLU A 149 23.85 -4.46 -0.72
N LEU A 150 22.57 -4.69 -0.40
CA LEU A 150 22.16 -5.55 0.72
C LEU A 150 22.78 -6.94 0.58
N LYS A 151 22.68 -7.52 -0.62
CA LYS A 151 23.27 -8.85 -0.90
C LYS A 151 24.79 -8.85 -0.79
N SER A 152 25.47 -7.80 -1.26
CA SER A 152 26.94 -7.69 -1.19
C SER A 152 27.45 -7.61 0.25
N ARG A 153 26.64 -7.05 1.16
CA ARG A 153 26.95 -6.94 2.59
C ARG A 153 26.45 -8.13 3.43
N GLY A 154 25.84 -9.14 2.80
CA GLY A 154 25.27 -10.28 3.52
C GLY A 154 24.07 -9.95 4.41
N ILE A 155 23.37 -8.85 4.12
CA ILE A 155 22.18 -8.43 4.87
C ILE A 155 21.00 -9.24 4.37
N PHE A 156 20.32 -9.94 5.29
CA PHE A 156 19.16 -10.77 4.96
C PHE A 156 18.04 -9.95 4.33
N THR A 157 17.53 -10.43 3.21
CA THR A 157 16.52 -9.73 2.42
C THR A 157 15.34 -10.63 2.11
N MET A 158 14.15 -10.19 2.50
CA MET A 158 12.89 -10.90 2.26
C MET A 158 11.92 -10.01 1.47
N VAL A 159 11.21 -10.61 0.52
CA VAL A 159 10.06 -9.98 -0.15
C VAL A 159 8.81 -10.73 0.26
N VAL A 160 7.78 -10.04 0.71
CA VAL A 160 6.52 -10.66 1.16
C VAL A 160 5.33 -10.14 0.36
N ASN A 161 4.22 -10.88 0.41
CA ASN A 161 3.00 -10.60 -0.38
C ASN A 161 3.28 -10.50 -1.89
N SER A 162 4.24 -11.29 -2.37
CA SER A 162 4.60 -11.31 -3.78
C SER A 162 3.59 -12.13 -4.59
N ALA A 163 2.99 -11.51 -5.61
CA ALA A 163 2.18 -12.19 -6.61
C ALA A 163 2.78 -12.02 -8.00
N PHE A 164 2.81 -13.08 -8.79
CA PHE A 164 3.39 -13.05 -10.12
C PHE A 164 2.73 -14.06 -11.05
N ASP A 165 2.09 -13.58 -12.09
CA ASP A 165 1.58 -14.43 -13.16
C ASP A 165 2.44 -14.26 -14.43
N ILE A 166 3.21 -15.29 -14.74
CA ILE A 166 4.10 -15.33 -15.91
C ILE A 166 3.33 -15.26 -17.25
N ARG A 167 2.03 -15.60 -17.26
CA ARG A 167 1.18 -15.62 -18.45
C ARG A 167 0.76 -14.22 -18.91
N ARG A 168 0.85 -13.20 -18.03
CA ARG A 168 0.47 -11.83 -18.37
C ARG A 168 1.29 -11.31 -19.55
N PHE A 169 0.66 -10.55 -20.45
CA PHE A 169 1.23 -10.06 -21.70
C PHE A 169 2.62 -9.43 -21.53
N LYS A 170 2.81 -8.57 -20.53
CA LYS A 170 4.10 -7.91 -20.26
C LYS A 170 5.27 -8.87 -19.98
N TRP A 171 4.98 -10.10 -19.57
CA TRP A 171 5.99 -11.12 -19.27
C TRP A 171 6.23 -12.08 -20.43
N LYS A 172 5.56 -11.91 -21.58
CA LYS A 172 5.87 -12.66 -22.81
C LYS A 172 7.18 -12.23 -23.45
N PHE A 173 7.71 -11.08 -23.06
CA PHE A 173 8.98 -10.57 -23.58
C PHE A 173 10.16 -11.12 -22.75
N PRO A 174 11.14 -11.80 -23.39
CA PRO A 174 12.29 -12.37 -22.68
C PRO A 174 13.11 -11.34 -21.89
N VAL A 175 13.17 -10.11 -22.42
CA VAL A 175 13.86 -8.97 -21.78
C VAL A 175 13.23 -8.64 -20.43
N SER A 176 11.92 -8.51 -20.37
CA SER A 176 11.21 -8.18 -19.13
C SER A 176 11.31 -9.29 -18.07
N LEU A 177 11.23 -10.56 -18.50
CA LEU A 177 11.45 -11.70 -17.62
C LEU A 177 12.87 -11.76 -17.09
N SER A 178 13.86 -11.53 -17.97
CA SER A 178 15.27 -11.51 -17.58
C SER A 178 15.58 -10.42 -16.55
N TYR A 179 15.01 -9.23 -16.74
CA TYR A 179 15.10 -8.14 -15.76
C TYR A 179 14.43 -8.50 -14.43
N LYS A 180 13.20 -9.01 -14.49
CA LYS A 180 12.46 -9.43 -13.27
C LYS A 180 13.20 -10.53 -12.53
N LYS A 181 13.70 -11.55 -13.24
CA LYS A 181 14.56 -12.59 -12.66
C LYS A 181 15.75 -12.00 -11.94
N SER A 182 16.45 -11.03 -12.57
CA SER A 182 17.68 -10.45 -12.01
C SER A 182 17.43 -9.66 -10.71
N ILE A 183 16.27 -9.01 -10.55
CA ILE A 183 15.90 -8.31 -9.33
C ILE A 183 15.59 -9.29 -8.20
N TYR A 184 14.69 -10.24 -8.42
CA TYR A 184 14.28 -11.20 -7.37
C TYR A 184 15.41 -12.15 -6.96
N ASP A 185 16.39 -12.37 -7.83
CA ASP A 185 17.56 -13.19 -7.51
C ASP A 185 18.53 -12.54 -6.51
N TYR A 186 18.29 -11.31 -6.08
CA TYR A 186 19.00 -10.69 -4.95
C TYR A 186 18.33 -10.98 -3.59
N ALA A 187 17.04 -11.28 -3.55
CA ALA A 187 16.35 -11.63 -2.31
C ALA A 187 16.78 -13.00 -1.81
N ASP A 188 16.82 -13.20 -0.49
CA ASP A 188 17.09 -14.49 0.11
C ASP A 188 15.82 -15.34 0.19
N VAL A 189 14.69 -14.71 0.58
CA VAL A 189 13.38 -15.37 0.69
C VAL A 189 12.32 -14.57 -0.07
N ILE A 190 11.46 -15.27 -0.79
CA ILE A 190 10.31 -14.71 -1.48
C ILE A 190 9.04 -15.36 -0.93
N GLY A 191 8.33 -14.63 -0.08
CA GLY A 191 7.02 -15.00 0.44
C GLY A 191 5.93 -14.64 -0.57
N VAL A 192 5.27 -15.64 -1.11
CA VAL A 192 4.21 -15.51 -2.10
C VAL A 192 2.84 -15.67 -1.48
N THR A 193 1.78 -15.23 -2.20
CA THR A 193 0.42 -15.24 -1.68
C THR A 193 -0.23 -16.61 -1.73
N ASP A 194 0.07 -17.43 -2.74
CA ASP A 194 -0.50 -18.75 -2.93
C ASP A 194 0.42 -19.73 -3.69
N GLU A 195 -0.03 -20.95 -3.88
CA GLU A 195 0.73 -21.99 -4.57
C GLU A 195 0.88 -21.73 -6.07
N GLU A 196 -0.07 -21.04 -6.71
CA GLU A 196 0.04 -20.66 -8.13
C GLU A 196 1.16 -19.64 -8.32
N ASP A 197 1.23 -18.63 -7.48
CA ASP A 197 2.33 -17.66 -7.45
C ASP A 197 3.66 -18.35 -7.20
N LYS A 198 3.72 -19.32 -6.28
CA LYS A 198 4.92 -20.13 -6.00
C LYS A 198 5.40 -20.86 -7.25
N LEU A 199 4.51 -21.48 -8.00
CA LEU A 199 4.84 -22.15 -9.26
C LEU A 199 5.39 -21.17 -10.30
N HIS A 200 4.80 -19.98 -10.42
CA HIS A 200 5.25 -18.95 -11.34
C HIS A 200 6.63 -18.41 -10.96
N PHE A 201 6.89 -18.16 -9.68
CA PHE A 201 8.21 -17.73 -9.21
C PHE A 201 9.28 -18.83 -9.37
N ARG A 202 8.95 -20.10 -9.13
CA ARG A 202 9.86 -21.22 -9.40
C ARG A 202 10.25 -21.30 -10.88
N LYS A 203 9.31 -21.07 -11.79
CA LYS A 203 9.61 -21.00 -13.24
C LYS A 203 10.49 -19.80 -13.57
N LEU A 204 10.20 -18.62 -13.02
CA LEU A 204 10.99 -17.39 -13.22
C LEU A 204 12.43 -17.56 -12.73
N LEU A 205 12.60 -18.12 -11.52
CA LEU A 205 13.88 -18.22 -10.82
C LEU A 205 14.59 -19.56 -11.04
N ARG A 206 14.15 -20.33 -12.02
CA ARG A 206 14.79 -21.61 -12.35
C ARG A 206 16.30 -21.49 -12.47
N GLY A 207 17.04 -22.36 -11.74
CA GLY A 207 18.51 -22.34 -11.68
C GLY A 207 19.10 -21.31 -10.70
N THR A 208 18.29 -20.81 -9.76
CA THR A 208 18.75 -20.05 -8.59
C THR A 208 18.39 -20.81 -7.31
N GLU A 209 19.12 -20.54 -6.23
CA GLU A 209 18.90 -21.15 -4.90
C GLU A 209 18.07 -20.22 -4.01
N ARG A 210 17.00 -19.63 -4.57
CA ARG A 210 16.13 -18.75 -3.79
C ARG A 210 15.03 -19.54 -3.11
N GLU A 211 14.83 -19.26 -1.84
CA GLU A 211 13.73 -19.82 -1.07
C GLU A 211 12.43 -19.13 -1.50
N ILE A 212 11.43 -19.91 -1.86
CA ILE A 212 10.11 -19.43 -2.28
C ILE A 212 9.07 -20.19 -1.47
N GLU A 213 8.37 -19.45 -0.58
CA GLU A 213 7.43 -20.04 0.35
C GLU A 213 6.08 -19.33 0.32
N VAL A 214 5.00 -20.07 0.55
CA VAL A 214 3.65 -19.52 0.64
C VAL A 214 3.43 -18.98 2.04
N PHE A 215 3.31 -17.67 2.17
CA PHE A 215 3.03 -16.99 3.43
C PHE A 215 1.58 -16.50 3.52
N GLY A 216 0.84 -16.55 2.41
CA GLY A 216 -0.49 -15.92 2.31
C GLY A 216 -0.40 -14.42 2.05
N ASP A 217 -1.56 -13.76 2.04
CA ASP A 217 -1.65 -12.30 1.93
C ASP A 217 -2.03 -11.70 3.28
N THR A 218 -1.14 -10.94 3.87
CA THR A 218 -1.34 -10.24 5.15
C THR A 218 -2.51 -9.26 5.14
N LYS A 219 -3.04 -8.92 3.94
CA LYS A 219 -4.28 -8.14 3.81
C LYS A 219 -5.46 -8.82 4.52
N TYR A 220 -5.60 -10.15 4.37
CA TYR A 220 -6.69 -10.89 5.00
C TYR A 220 -6.54 -10.94 6.53
N GLU A 221 -5.33 -11.13 7.03
CA GLU A 221 -5.06 -11.07 8.47
C GLU A 221 -5.38 -9.68 9.04
N ARG A 222 -5.02 -8.61 8.31
CA ARG A 222 -5.34 -7.24 8.69
C ARG A 222 -6.84 -7.00 8.73
N ILE A 223 -7.59 -7.52 7.75
CA ILE A 223 -9.07 -7.44 7.72
C ILE A 223 -9.68 -8.17 8.92
N SER A 224 -9.22 -9.39 9.21
CA SER A 224 -9.70 -10.17 10.35
C SER A 224 -9.46 -9.46 11.69
N LYS A 225 -8.23 -9.00 11.93
CA LYS A 225 -7.89 -8.22 13.13
C LYS A 225 -8.66 -6.90 13.22
N ALA A 226 -8.86 -6.20 12.11
CA ALA A 226 -9.66 -4.97 12.09
C ALA A 226 -11.12 -5.24 12.45
N LYS A 227 -11.68 -6.36 12.02
CA LYS A 227 -13.05 -6.80 12.38
C LYS A 227 -13.16 -7.05 13.89
N GLU A 228 -12.16 -7.68 14.49
CA GLU A 228 -12.12 -7.93 15.94
C GLU A 228 -12.00 -6.65 16.78
N VAL A 229 -11.08 -5.76 16.39
CA VAL A 229 -10.81 -4.50 17.11
C VAL A 229 -11.89 -3.44 16.87
N SER A 230 -12.51 -3.42 15.67
CA SER A 230 -13.53 -2.42 15.32
C SER A 230 -14.91 -2.73 15.87
N SER A 231 -15.08 -3.86 16.58
CA SER A 231 -16.34 -4.16 17.29
C SER A 231 -16.73 -3.07 18.30
N ASP A 232 -15.75 -2.36 18.88
CA ASP A 232 -15.97 -1.44 19.99
C ASP A 232 -16.23 0.03 19.62
N LYS A 233 -15.94 0.46 18.36
CA LYS A 233 -16.24 1.83 17.90
C LYS A 233 -17.20 1.82 16.73
N ALA A 234 -18.41 2.29 16.94
CA ALA A 234 -19.35 2.54 15.86
C ALA A 234 -18.82 3.72 15.01
N LEU A 235 -18.38 3.43 13.75
CA LEU A 235 -18.00 4.46 12.79
C LEU A 235 -19.21 5.19 12.23
N ILE A 236 -20.31 4.48 12.04
CA ILE A 236 -21.59 5.02 11.61
C ILE A 236 -22.60 4.78 12.74
N ASN A 237 -23.37 5.80 13.07
CA ASN A 237 -24.41 5.68 14.09
C ASN A 237 -25.38 4.55 13.72
N GLY A 238 -25.65 3.66 14.66
CA GLY A 238 -26.54 2.53 14.44
C GLY A 238 -27.91 2.93 13.86
N LYS A 239 -28.45 4.09 14.23
CA LYS A 239 -29.71 4.61 13.69
C LYS A 239 -29.71 4.79 12.16
N VAL A 240 -28.55 5.03 11.54
CA VAL A 240 -28.41 5.20 10.09
C VAL A 240 -28.51 3.86 9.36
N LEU A 241 -28.00 2.78 9.97
CA LEU A 241 -27.87 1.46 9.37
C LEU A 241 -28.78 0.40 9.99
N THR A 242 -29.62 0.76 10.98
CA THR A 242 -30.59 -0.18 11.58
C THR A 242 -31.55 -0.69 10.51
N ASP A 243 -31.70 -2.01 10.45
CA ASP A 243 -32.57 -2.71 9.48
C ASP A 243 -32.23 -2.40 8.00
N LYS A 244 -30.99 -2.02 7.72
CA LYS A 244 -30.49 -1.75 6.36
C LYS A 244 -29.58 -2.86 5.87
N ASN A 245 -29.76 -3.23 4.60
CA ASN A 245 -28.75 -3.97 3.87
C ASN A 245 -27.69 -3.01 3.36
N VAL A 246 -26.43 -3.27 3.68
CA VAL A 246 -25.32 -2.36 3.40
C VAL A 246 -24.43 -2.95 2.31
N PHE A 247 -24.29 -2.21 1.21
CA PHE A 247 -23.34 -2.49 0.16
C PHE A 247 -22.13 -1.56 0.31
N VAL A 248 -20.92 -2.11 0.49
CA VAL A 248 -19.70 -1.31 0.65
C VAL A 248 -18.84 -1.38 -0.61
N VAL A 249 -18.65 -0.21 -1.23
CA VAL A 249 -17.74 -0.01 -2.36
C VAL A 249 -16.45 0.60 -1.83
N GLY A 250 -15.40 -0.20 -1.77
CA GLY A 250 -14.13 0.20 -1.16
C GLY A 250 -13.07 0.57 -2.18
N SER A 251 -12.50 1.78 -2.06
CA SER A 251 -11.41 2.27 -2.92
C SER A 251 -11.81 2.39 -4.39
N SER A 252 -12.99 2.98 -4.65
CA SER A 252 -13.51 3.17 -6.00
C SER A 252 -12.68 4.17 -6.82
N TRP A 253 -12.66 3.93 -8.12
CA TRP A 253 -12.14 4.84 -9.14
C TRP A 253 -13.27 5.24 -10.08
N ASP A 254 -13.10 6.29 -10.87
CA ASP A 254 -14.10 6.81 -11.81
C ASP A 254 -14.72 5.69 -12.68
N LYS A 255 -13.91 4.71 -13.11
CA LYS A 255 -14.40 3.57 -13.90
C LYS A 255 -15.27 2.58 -13.12
N ASP A 256 -15.07 2.49 -11.83
CA ASP A 256 -15.93 1.68 -10.96
C ASP A 256 -17.26 2.42 -10.75
N ASP A 257 -17.19 3.73 -10.56
CA ASP A 257 -18.34 4.60 -10.40
C ASP A 257 -19.24 4.61 -11.65
N ASP A 258 -18.65 4.59 -12.87
CA ASP A 258 -19.35 4.46 -14.16
C ASP A 258 -20.21 3.18 -14.24
N VAL A 259 -19.87 2.13 -13.47
CA VAL A 259 -20.63 0.87 -13.44
C VAL A 259 -21.62 0.86 -12.28
N ILE A 260 -21.21 1.40 -11.12
CA ILE A 260 -21.97 1.28 -9.87
C ILE A 260 -23.14 2.25 -9.83
N PHE A 261 -22.95 3.52 -10.21
CA PHE A 261 -24.02 4.52 -10.14
C PHE A 261 -25.23 4.20 -11.01
N PRO A 262 -25.09 3.75 -12.28
CA PRO A 262 -26.24 3.30 -13.06
C PRO A 262 -27.03 2.17 -12.38
N VAL A 263 -26.35 1.26 -11.68
CA VAL A 263 -27.00 0.15 -10.96
C VAL A 263 -27.77 0.67 -9.75
N ILE A 264 -27.16 1.54 -8.93
CA ILE A 264 -27.82 2.14 -7.77
C ILE A 264 -29.05 2.95 -8.23
N ASP A 265 -28.91 3.78 -9.25
CA ASP A 265 -30.01 4.60 -9.77
C ASP A 265 -31.15 3.72 -10.27
N LYS A 266 -30.86 2.67 -11.05
CA LYS A 266 -31.87 1.72 -11.53
C LYS A 266 -32.58 0.96 -10.39
N ILE A 267 -31.86 0.52 -9.37
CA ILE A 267 -32.43 -0.15 -8.20
C ILE A 267 -33.34 0.83 -7.45
N SER A 268 -32.92 2.08 -7.31
CA SER A 268 -33.68 3.12 -6.62
C SER A 268 -34.93 3.55 -7.40
N SER A 269 -34.83 3.70 -8.75
CA SER A 269 -35.95 4.08 -9.60
C SER A 269 -37.08 3.06 -9.62
N ASN A 270 -36.77 1.77 -9.43
CA ASN A 270 -37.74 0.69 -9.44
C ASN A 270 -38.34 0.37 -8.06
N GLY A 271 -38.02 1.17 -7.03
CA GLY A 271 -38.45 0.92 -5.64
C GLY A 271 -37.76 -0.26 -4.95
N LEU A 272 -36.87 -0.98 -5.65
CA LEU A 272 -36.18 -2.15 -5.12
C LEU A 272 -35.19 -1.75 -3.99
N SER A 273 -34.64 -0.54 -4.03
CA SER A 273 -33.78 -0.02 -2.95
C SER A 273 -34.53 0.12 -1.63
N GLU A 274 -35.80 0.53 -1.67
CA GLU A 274 -36.66 0.64 -0.50
C GLU A 274 -37.11 -0.74 -0.03
N GLU A 275 -37.52 -1.63 -0.94
CA GLU A 275 -37.89 -3.02 -0.64
C GLU A 275 -36.74 -3.77 0.03
N LEU A 276 -35.52 -3.63 -0.48
CA LEU A 276 -34.31 -4.23 0.07
C LEU A 276 -33.75 -3.45 1.26
N SER A 277 -34.31 -2.28 1.59
CA SER A 277 -33.70 -1.36 2.57
C SER A 277 -32.21 -1.14 2.32
N LEU A 278 -31.81 -0.95 1.05
CA LEU A 278 -30.42 -0.90 0.63
C LEU A 278 -29.79 0.49 0.87
N VAL A 279 -28.63 0.51 1.50
CA VAL A 279 -27.74 1.68 1.61
C VAL A 279 -26.37 1.32 1.07
N THR A 280 -25.85 2.16 0.17
CA THR A 280 -24.50 2.01 -0.34
C THR A 280 -23.54 2.93 0.41
N ILE A 281 -22.39 2.42 0.80
CA ILE A 281 -21.27 3.18 1.35
C ILE A 281 -20.16 3.19 0.30
N LEU A 282 -19.89 4.35 -0.28
CA LEU A 282 -18.84 4.56 -1.28
C LEU A 282 -17.62 5.18 -0.63
N ALA A 283 -16.50 4.49 -0.68
CA ALA A 283 -15.21 5.03 -0.24
C ALA A 283 -14.29 5.23 -1.46
N PRO A 284 -14.15 6.46 -1.98
CA PRO A 284 -13.26 6.76 -3.10
C PRO A 284 -11.81 6.42 -2.77
N HIS A 285 -11.02 6.05 -3.79
CA HIS A 285 -9.60 5.74 -3.61
C HIS A 285 -8.82 6.92 -3.04
N GLU A 286 -9.13 8.13 -3.48
CA GLU A 286 -8.57 9.38 -2.99
C GLU A 286 -9.72 10.38 -2.72
N PRO A 287 -10.21 10.49 -1.47
CA PRO A 287 -11.28 11.43 -1.13
C PRO A 287 -10.73 12.85 -0.99
N THR A 288 -10.26 13.42 -2.11
CA THR A 288 -9.92 14.86 -2.22
C THR A 288 -11.18 15.66 -2.49
N GLU A 289 -11.19 16.96 -2.17
CA GLU A 289 -12.36 17.79 -2.44
C GLU A 289 -12.75 17.77 -3.91
N ASP A 290 -11.76 17.89 -4.82
CA ASP A 290 -11.98 17.81 -6.27
C ASP A 290 -12.67 16.48 -6.67
N THR A 291 -12.28 15.35 -6.07
CA THR A 291 -12.89 14.04 -6.34
C THR A 291 -14.31 13.97 -5.80
N LEU A 292 -14.54 14.49 -4.59
CA LEU A 292 -15.86 14.46 -3.96
C LEU A 292 -16.86 15.35 -4.71
N GLU A 293 -16.45 16.56 -5.09
CA GLU A 293 -17.25 17.48 -5.90
C GLU A 293 -17.59 16.86 -7.26
N HIS A 294 -16.64 16.16 -7.90
CA HIS A 294 -16.88 15.48 -9.17
C HIS A 294 -17.92 14.35 -9.03
N ILE A 295 -17.80 13.51 -7.99
CA ILE A 295 -18.76 12.45 -7.69
C ILE A 295 -20.16 13.04 -7.44
N GLU A 296 -20.27 14.08 -6.62
CA GLU A 296 -21.54 14.72 -6.29
C GLU A 296 -22.18 15.37 -7.52
N TYR A 297 -21.37 16.03 -8.36
CA TYR A 297 -21.82 16.61 -9.62
C TYR A 297 -22.37 15.53 -10.57
N ASP A 298 -21.65 14.44 -10.77
CA ASP A 298 -22.05 13.34 -11.63
C ASP A 298 -23.35 12.67 -11.15
N ILE A 299 -23.49 12.49 -9.84
CA ILE A 299 -24.72 11.97 -9.24
C ILE A 299 -25.90 12.90 -9.53
N HIS A 300 -25.71 14.19 -9.24
CA HIS A 300 -26.79 15.19 -9.43
C HIS A 300 -27.26 15.30 -10.89
N GLU A 301 -26.31 15.30 -11.84
CA GLU A 301 -26.62 15.50 -13.26
C GLU A 301 -27.14 14.24 -13.95
N LYS A 302 -26.66 13.05 -13.57
CA LYS A 302 -26.86 11.82 -14.34
C LYS A 302 -27.77 10.81 -13.66
N TYR A 303 -27.90 10.85 -12.31
CA TYR A 303 -28.52 9.77 -11.52
C TYR A 303 -29.55 10.34 -10.51
N PRO A 304 -30.74 10.75 -10.99
CA PRO A 304 -31.71 11.51 -10.18
C PRO A 304 -32.34 10.72 -9.02
N HIS A 305 -32.20 9.38 -9.00
CA HIS A 305 -32.72 8.55 -7.92
C HIS A 305 -31.68 8.24 -6.84
N ILE A 306 -30.45 8.70 -7.01
CA ILE A 306 -29.39 8.60 -5.99
C ILE A 306 -29.46 9.85 -5.09
N LYS A 307 -29.73 9.61 -3.82
CA LYS A 307 -29.63 10.65 -2.78
C LYS A 307 -28.35 10.40 -1.99
N SER A 308 -27.38 11.28 -2.11
CA SER A 308 -26.08 11.14 -1.47
C SER A 308 -25.92 12.05 -0.26
N ILE A 309 -25.08 11.61 0.70
CA ILE A 309 -24.64 12.39 1.84
C ILE A 309 -23.17 12.07 2.14
N ARG A 310 -22.38 13.08 2.50
CA ARG A 310 -21.01 12.86 2.96
C ARG A 310 -20.98 12.26 4.37
N TYR A 311 -19.99 11.42 4.64
CA TYR A 311 -19.81 10.79 5.96
C TYR A 311 -19.66 11.83 7.08
N SER A 312 -18.96 12.93 6.85
CA SER A 312 -18.82 14.03 7.81
C SER A 312 -20.15 14.71 8.16
N GLU A 313 -21.17 14.57 7.32
CA GLU A 313 -22.49 15.17 7.48
C GLU A 313 -23.59 14.20 7.94
N LEU A 314 -23.23 12.98 8.35
CA LEU A 314 -24.20 11.95 8.76
C LEU A 314 -25.12 12.36 9.92
N ASN A 315 -24.79 13.42 10.65
CA ASN A 315 -25.68 14.01 11.64
C ASN A 315 -26.96 14.64 11.02
N LYS A 316 -26.95 14.90 9.70
CA LYS A 316 -28.09 15.43 8.91
C LYS A 316 -28.82 14.34 8.11
N TYR A 317 -28.43 13.07 8.28
CA TYR A 317 -28.97 11.95 7.50
C TYR A 317 -30.50 11.93 7.54
N ALA A 318 -31.11 11.93 6.36
CA ALA A 318 -32.57 11.99 6.17
C ALA A 318 -33.13 10.81 5.34
N GLY A 319 -32.33 9.75 5.15
CA GLY A 319 -32.74 8.56 4.38
C GLY A 319 -32.04 8.44 3.02
N GLU A 320 -30.89 9.06 2.88
CA GLU A 320 -30.06 8.94 1.68
C GLU A 320 -29.65 7.48 1.42
N ASN A 321 -29.61 7.08 0.15
CA ASN A 321 -29.27 5.72 -0.27
C ASN A 321 -27.78 5.54 -0.60
N LEU A 322 -27.00 6.64 -0.60
CA LEU A 322 -25.56 6.63 -0.83
C LEU A 322 -24.83 7.49 0.23
N ILE A 323 -23.91 6.87 0.96
CA ILE A 323 -23.00 7.57 1.89
C ILE A 323 -21.63 7.64 1.24
N ILE A 324 -21.12 8.85 1.00
CA ILE A 324 -19.80 9.09 0.40
C ILE A 324 -18.80 9.32 1.53
N ILE A 325 -17.74 8.51 1.57
CA ILE A 325 -16.68 8.64 2.58
C ILE A 325 -15.70 9.72 2.15
N ASP A 326 -15.67 10.79 2.90
CA ASP A 326 -14.87 11.99 2.68
C ASP A 326 -13.62 12.07 3.57
N CYS A 327 -13.18 10.94 4.13
CA CYS A 327 -11.97 10.87 4.95
C CYS A 327 -11.16 9.60 4.70
N ILE A 328 -9.87 9.65 5.07
CA ILE A 328 -8.94 8.53 4.91
C ILE A 328 -8.85 7.72 6.21
N GLY A 329 -8.68 6.39 6.07
CA GLY A 329 -8.27 5.51 7.18
C GLY A 329 -9.40 4.75 7.87
N ILE A 330 -10.67 4.93 7.46
CA ILE A 330 -11.80 4.23 8.07
C ILE A 330 -12.32 3.04 7.25
N LEU A 331 -11.89 2.88 5.99
CA LEU A 331 -12.41 1.87 5.06
C LEU A 331 -12.42 0.46 5.66
N MET A 332 -11.34 0.05 6.32
CA MET A 332 -11.25 -1.28 6.94
C MET A 332 -12.33 -1.51 8.02
N GLY A 333 -12.64 -0.46 8.76
CA GLY A 333 -13.70 -0.52 9.78
C GLY A 333 -15.12 -0.49 9.19
N LEU A 334 -15.28 -0.01 7.95
CA LEU A 334 -16.58 0.00 7.26
C LEU A 334 -17.01 -1.39 6.79
N TYR A 335 -16.06 -2.28 6.46
CA TYR A 335 -16.38 -3.64 6.05
C TYR A 335 -17.15 -4.47 7.10
N LYS A 336 -17.13 -4.06 8.36
CA LYS A 336 -17.96 -4.72 9.39
C LYS A 336 -19.46 -4.53 9.18
N TYR A 337 -19.84 -3.47 8.46
CA TYR A 337 -21.25 -3.19 8.14
C TYR A 337 -21.70 -3.85 6.84
N ALA A 338 -20.74 -4.32 6.02
CA ALA A 338 -21.06 -4.87 4.71
C ALA A 338 -21.86 -6.18 4.81
N HIS A 339 -22.94 -6.24 4.08
CA HIS A 339 -23.69 -7.46 3.78
C HIS A 339 -23.28 -7.98 2.40
N VAL A 340 -22.82 -7.07 1.52
CA VAL A 340 -22.26 -7.34 0.19
C VAL A 340 -21.05 -6.44 -0.03
#